data_0f7850309c5ad3d3a5989feaf9dd850d
#
_entry.id   0f7850309c5ad3d3a5989feaf9dd850d
#
_cell.length_a   1.000
_cell.length_b   1.000
_cell.length_c   1.000
_cell.angle_alpha   90.00
_cell.angle_beta   90.00
_cell.angle_gamma   90.00
#
_symmetry.space_group_name_H-M   'P 1'
#
loop_
_entity.id
_entity.type
_entity.pdbx_description
1 polymer ?
#
loop_
_entity_poly.entity_id
_entity_poly.type
_entity_poly.pdbx_seq_one_letter_code
_entity_poly.pdbx_strand_id
1 'polypeptide(L)'
;EPSAAPQEHEPAPARGPRWYAIPNFAFDTDDGLGFGARGELAFDLPGHEPYQSAWVLHLFLTTRGFHHLRLRYDRTGLGPGGRLRFTAHLAWRQWLNDGYWGLGNGTVRERRWLDRADTDEAAAKRYRYTLRQPFAHLTLRLRLAGPWLAFAALDGKISRIATYPGSLLAEEQPFGMAGGPSLTVAGGLLRDTRRPEITPRTGLFAELSGRWCFPLPGGAGAFGGPLLSLRGYRAVGPRVVLAGRLLAEALAGEIPFYELVHW
;
A
#
# COMPACT_ATOMS: atom_id res chain seq x y z
N GLU A 1 61.98 -2.28 4.86
CA GLU A 1 60.63 -2.67 4.37
C GLU A 1 59.92 -1.43 3.83
N PRO A 2 59.50 -1.41 2.58
CA PRO A 2 58.79 -0.28 2.03
C PRO A 2 57.29 -0.37 2.47
N SER A 3 56.83 0.67 3.16
CA SER A 3 55.44 0.92 3.50
C SER A 3 54.58 0.93 2.24
N ALA A 4 53.62 0.00 2.12
CA ALA A 4 52.63 0.00 1.06
C ALA A 4 51.74 1.22 1.18
N ALA A 5 51.70 2.05 0.16
CA ALA A 5 50.79 3.16 0.02
C ALA A 5 49.34 2.66 0.07
N PRO A 6 48.41 3.44 0.67
CA PRO A 6 46.99 3.08 0.67
C PRO A 6 46.49 3.00 -0.79
N GLN A 7 45.97 1.85 -1.20
CA GLN A 7 45.25 1.75 -2.45
C GLN A 7 44.01 2.63 -2.38
N GLU A 8 44.02 3.72 -3.11
CA GLU A 8 42.81 4.51 -3.37
C GLU A 8 41.80 3.56 -4.02
N HIS A 9 40.71 3.29 -3.31
CA HIS A 9 39.59 2.54 -3.85
C HIS A 9 38.95 3.41 -4.93
N GLU A 10 39.27 3.11 -6.17
CA GLU A 10 38.61 3.69 -7.33
C GLU A 10 37.09 3.47 -7.19
N PRO A 11 36.25 4.53 -7.19
CA PRO A 11 34.82 4.35 -7.04
C PRO A 11 34.31 3.46 -8.17
N ALA A 12 33.60 2.39 -7.83
CA ALA A 12 33.02 1.50 -8.81
C ALA A 12 32.23 2.30 -9.86
N PRO A 13 32.40 2.03 -11.17
CA PRO A 13 31.77 2.82 -12.23
C PRO A 13 30.26 2.86 -12.04
N ALA A 14 29.66 4.05 -12.25
CA ALA A 14 28.22 4.23 -12.21
C ALA A 14 27.56 3.24 -13.16
N ARG A 15 26.77 2.31 -12.63
CA ARG A 15 25.99 1.39 -13.45
C ARG A 15 24.91 2.18 -14.16
N GLY A 16 24.71 1.94 -15.44
CA GLY A 16 23.64 2.56 -16.22
C GLY A 16 22.25 2.24 -15.64
N PRO A 17 21.19 2.86 -16.16
CA PRO A 17 19.83 2.59 -15.68
C PRO A 17 19.48 1.12 -15.86
N ARG A 18 18.88 0.53 -14.81
CA ARG A 18 18.35 -0.84 -14.85
C ARG A 18 16.83 -0.76 -15.04
N TRP A 19 16.32 -1.58 -15.93
CA TRP A 19 14.88 -1.66 -16.13
C TRP A 19 14.43 -3.12 -16.29
N TYR A 20 13.21 -3.37 -15.91
CA TYR A 20 12.51 -4.61 -16.22
C TYR A 20 11.02 -4.36 -16.37
N ALA A 21 10.36 -5.26 -17.07
CA ALA A 21 8.90 -5.30 -17.15
C ALA A 21 8.43 -6.75 -17.01
N ILE A 22 7.41 -6.96 -16.20
CA ILE A 22 6.84 -8.28 -15.92
C ILE A 22 5.33 -8.20 -16.22
N PRO A 23 4.81 -9.03 -17.15
CA PRO A 23 3.37 -9.14 -17.35
C PRO A 23 2.73 -9.89 -16.18
N ASN A 24 1.49 -9.56 -15.87
CA ASN A 24 0.67 -10.26 -14.87
C ASN A 24 -0.65 -10.70 -15.50
N PHE A 25 -1.07 -11.91 -15.17
CA PHE A 25 -2.36 -12.45 -15.53
C PHE A 25 -3.00 -13.01 -14.26
N ALA A 26 -4.29 -12.82 -14.12
CA ALA A 26 -5.05 -13.37 -13.02
C ALA A 26 -6.46 -13.75 -13.49
N PHE A 27 -7.10 -14.62 -12.76
CA PHE A 27 -8.51 -14.91 -12.88
C PHE A 27 -9.14 -14.92 -11.49
N ASP A 28 -10.23 -14.21 -11.34
CA ASP A 28 -11.03 -14.17 -10.13
C ASP A 28 -12.51 -14.27 -10.49
N THR A 29 -13.30 -14.95 -9.68
CA THR A 29 -14.74 -15.13 -9.94
C THR A 29 -15.51 -13.82 -9.90
N ASP A 30 -15.06 -12.84 -9.12
CA ASP A 30 -15.71 -11.55 -8.97
C ASP A 30 -15.29 -10.56 -10.05
N ASP A 31 -13.99 -10.53 -10.39
CA ASP A 31 -13.40 -9.55 -11.31
C ASP A 31 -13.15 -10.09 -12.73
N GLY A 32 -13.24 -11.40 -12.93
CA GLY A 32 -13.03 -12.05 -14.23
C GLY A 32 -11.56 -12.21 -14.60
N LEU A 33 -11.27 -12.20 -15.90
CA LEU A 33 -9.90 -12.25 -16.43
C LEU A 33 -9.22 -10.90 -16.24
N GLY A 34 -8.02 -10.95 -15.68
CA GLY A 34 -7.17 -9.78 -15.45
C GLY A 34 -5.87 -9.84 -16.22
N PHE A 35 -5.46 -8.71 -16.75
CA PHE A 35 -4.15 -8.52 -17.40
C PHE A 35 -3.52 -7.24 -16.94
N GLY A 36 -2.21 -7.27 -16.87
CA GLY A 36 -1.44 -6.13 -16.44
C GLY A 36 0.02 -6.26 -16.74
N ALA A 37 0.74 -5.24 -16.33
CA ALA A 37 2.20 -5.24 -16.35
C ALA A 37 2.75 -4.39 -15.20
N ARG A 38 3.91 -4.78 -14.69
CA ARG A 38 4.72 -3.98 -13.80
C ARG A 38 6.05 -3.69 -14.46
N GLY A 39 6.36 -2.41 -14.62
CA GLY A 39 7.67 -1.93 -15.07
C GLY A 39 8.42 -1.22 -13.95
N GLU A 40 9.73 -1.35 -13.92
CA GLU A 40 10.61 -0.60 -13.03
C GLU A 40 11.80 -0.06 -13.81
N LEU A 41 12.13 1.21 -13.56
CA LEU A 41 13.31 1.90 -14.05
C LEU A 41 14.06 2.44 -12.85
N ALA A 42 15.25 1.93 -12.57
CA ALA A 42 16.09 2.32 -11.46
C ALA A 42 17.42 2.92 -11.95
N PHE A 43 17.84 3.98 -11.29
CA PHE A 43 19.11 4.65 -11.50
C PHE A 43 20.03 4.38 -10.31
N ASP A 44 21.09 3.65 -10.55
CA ASP A 44 22.07 3.29 -9.53
C ASP A 44 23.18 4.33 -9.45
N LEU A 45 23.58 4.66 -8.23
CA LEU A 45 24.75 5.48 -7.96
C LEU A 45 25.50 4.87 -6.76
N PRO A 46 26.84 4.75 -6.82
CA PRO A 46 27.64 4.27 -5.71
C PRO A 46 27.31 5.01 -4.40
N GLY A 47 27.20 4.27 -3.29
CA GLY A 47 26.81 4.81 -1.99
C GLY A 47 25.30 4.98 -1.77
N HIS A 48 24.46 4.66 -2.74
CA HIS A 48 23.00 4.75 -2.65
C HIS A 48 22.37 3.35 -2.72
N GLU A 49 21.92 2.82 -1.60
CA GLU A 49 21.20 1.54 -1.55
C GLU A 49 19.71 1.75 -1.25
N PRO A 50 18.83 1.03 -1.97
CA PRO A 50 19.06 0.03 -3.03
C PRO A 50 19.28 0.62 -4.42
N TYR A 51 19.15 1.92 -4.61
CA TYR A 51 19.35 2.74 -5.82
C TYR A 51 19.36 4.23 -5.43
N GLN A 52 19.77 5.12 -6.34
CA GLN A 52 19.61 6.56 -6.15
C GLN A 52 18.15 6.99 -6.32
N SER A 53 17.51 6.55 -7.42
CA SER A 53 16.09 6.80 -7.66
C SER A 53 15.47 5.66 -8.47
N ALA A 54 14.18 5.45 -8.31
CA ALA A 54 13.43 4.47 -9.08
C ALA A 54 12.03 4.95 -9.40
N TRP A 55 11.55 4.55 -10.59
CA TRP A 55 10.17 4.68 -11.04
C TRP A 55 9.57 3.29 -11.17
N VAL A 56 8.39 3.09 -10.63
CA VAL A 56 7.64 1.83 -10.78
C VAL A 56 6.25 2.16 -11.31
N LEU A 57 5.93 1.62 -12.47
CA LEU A 57 4.60 1.67 -13.04
C LEU A 57 3.95 0.30 -12.89
N HIS A 58 2.73 0.25 -12.37
CA HIS A 58 1.92 -0.95 -12.29
C HIS A 58 0.54 -0.65 -12.88
N LEU A 59 0.18 -1.43 -13.91
CA LEU A 59 -1.12 -1.39 -14.57
C LEU A 59 -1.75 -2.76 -14.43
N PHE A 60 -3.02 -2.81 -14.01
CA PHE A 60 -3.79 -4.03 -13.96
C PHE A 60 -5.26 -3.72 -14.21
N LEU A 61 -5.85 -4.43 -15.17
CA LEU A 61 -7.23 -4.26 -15.63
C LEU A 61 -7.91 -5.62 -15.69
N THR A 62 -9.18 -5.68 -15.36
CA THR A 62 -9.97 -6.91 -15.47
C THR A 62 -11.20 -6.74 -16.34
N THR A 63 -11.72 -7.84 -16.84
CA THR A 63 -12.91 -7.87 -17.71
C THR A 63 -14.19 -7.45 -17.01
N ARG A 64 -14.23 -7.46 -15.67
CA ARG A 64 -15.38 -7.06 -14.86
C ARG A 64 -15.18 -5.73 -14.13
N GLY A 65 -14.18 -4.93 -14.57
CA GLY A 65 -14.05 -3.52 -14.19
C GLY A 65 -13.28 -3.25 -12.91
N PHE A 66 -12.45 -4.18 -12.45
CA PHE A 66 -11.38 -3.83 -11.53
C PHE A 66 -10.23 -3.18 -12.30
N HIS A 67 -9.87 -1.96 -11.93
CA HIS A 67 -8.75 -1.23 -12.51
C HIS A 67 -7.80 -0.78 -11.39
N HIS A 68 -6.51 -1.07 -11.56
CA HIS A 68 -5.47 -0.59 -10.66
C HIS A 68 -4.30 -0.04 -11.46
N LEU A 69 -4.16 1.28 -11.45
CA LEU A 69 -3.02 1.99 -12.03
C LEU A 69 -2.25 2.63 -10.91
N ARG A 70 -0.94 2.43 -10.85
CA ARG A 70 -0.07 3.02 -9.84
C ARG A 70 1.27 3.42 -10.43
N LEU A 71 1.64 4.68 -10.21
CA LEU A 71 2.97 5.20 -10.43
C LEU A 71 3.62 5.49 -9.08
N ARG A 72 4.80 4.92 -8.87
CA ARG A 72 5.64 5.20 -7.69
C ARG A 72 6.95 5.83 -8.14
N TYR A 73 7.33 6.91 -7.50
CA TYR A 73 8.67 7.48 -7.52
C TYR A 73 9.33 7.29 -6.16
N ASP A 74 10.60 6.95 -6.14
CA ASP A 74 11.39 6.78 -4.93
C ASP A 74 12.78 7.39 -5.12
N ARG A 75 13.23 8.20 -4.19
CA ARG A 75 14.52 8.87 -4.21
C ARG A 75 15.20 8.72 -2.86
N THR A 76 16.41 8.16 -2.88
CA THR A 76 17.28 8.02 -1.70
C THR A 76 18.34 9.11 -1.67
N GLY A 77 19.02 9.26 -0.55
CA GLY A 77 20.20 10.11 -0.43
C GLY A 77 19.95 11.60 -0.54
N LEU A 78 18.75 12.08 -0.18
CA LEU A 78 18.43 13.49 -0.14
C LEU A 78 18.91 14.17 1.14
N GLY A 79 19.11 15.52 1.07
CA GLY A 79 19.47 16.37 2.21
C GLY A 79 20.91 16.18 2.70
N PRO A 80 21.30 16.90 3.76
CA PRO A 80 22.63 16.82 4.35
C PRO A 80 22.99 15.41 4.80
N GLY A 81 24.15 14.90 4.34
CA GLY A 81 24.62 13.56 4.64
C GLY A 81 23.77 12.44 4.05
N GLY A 82 22.90 12.70 3.06
CA GLY A 82 22.10 11.68 2.36
C GLY A 82 21.10 10.95 3.25
N ARG A 83 20.62 11.58 4.32
CA ARG A 83 19.80 10.92 5.35
C ARG A 83 18.31 10.84 5.02
N LEU A 84 17.86 11.58 4.00
CA LEU A 84 16.45 11.63 3.63
C LEU A 84 16.16 10.70 2.45
N ARG A 85 14.99 10.06 2.50
CA ARG A 85 14.40 9.30 1.40
C ARG A 85 12.98 9.79 1.17
N PHE A 86 12.69 10.19 -0.05
CA PHE A 86 11.37 10.63 -0.49
C PHE A 86 10.71 9.55 -1.34
N THR A 87 9.43 9.28 -1.08
CA THR A 87 8.62 8.37 -1.89
C THR A 87 7.29 9.05 -2.22
N ALA A 88 6.90 9.02 -3.49
CA ALA A 88 5.60 9.48 -3.95
C ALA A 88 4.87 8.35 -4.67
N HIS A 89 3.58 8.18 -4.38
CA HIS A 89 2.69 7.27 -5.08
C HIS A 89 1.51 8.06 -5.62
N LEU A 90 1.20 7.86 -6.89
CA LEU A 90 -0.05 8.28 -7.51
C LEU A 90 -0.77 7.02 -7.96
N ALA A 91 -2.06 6.92 -7.67
CA ALA A 91 -2.80 5.76 -8.10
C ALA A 91 -4.26 6.09 -8.42
N TRP A 92 -4.80 5.28 -9.29
CA TRP A 92 -6.22 5.16 -9.58
C TRP A 92 -6.66 3.73 -9.27
N ARG A 93 -7.67 3.57 -8.42
CA ARG A 93 -8.33 2.30 -8.15
C ARG A 93 -9.79 2.40 -8.51
N GLN A 94 -10.30 1.36 -9.15
CA GLN A 94 -11.71 1.19 -9.43
C GLN A 94 -12.08 -0.26 -9.16
N TRP A 95 -13.14 -0.48 -8.38
CA TRP A 95 -13.82 -1.75 -8.21
C TRP A 95 -15.29 -1.55 -8.53
N LEU A 96 -15.83 -2.29 -9.49
CA LEU A 96 -17.26 -2.29 -9.80
C LEU A 96 -18.03 -3.30 -8.93
N ASN A 97 -17.33 -4.28 -8.36
CA ASN A 97 -17.92 -5.34 -7.56
C ASN A 97 -17.24 -5.46 -6.19
N ASP A 98 -16.86 -4.33 -5.57
CA ASP A 98 -16.31 -4.37 -4.22
C ASP A 98 -17.34 -4.90 -3.22
N GLY A 99 -16.87 -5.55 -2.15
CA GLY A 99 -17.74 -6.26 -1.21
C GLY A 99 -18.15 -5.42 0.00
N TYR A 100 -19.44 -5.42 0.32
CA TYR A 100 -19.96 -4.89 1.58
C TYR A 100 -20.85 -5.93 2.26
N TRP A 101 -20.47 -6.35 3.46
CA TRP A 101 -21.12 -7.42 4.21
C TRP A 101 -21.83 -6.95 5.49
N GLY A 102 -21.96 -5.62 5.66
CA GLY A 102 -22.41 -4.96 6.89
C GLY A 102 -21.25 -4.52 7.79
N LEU A 103 -21.56 -3.87 8.91
CA LEU A 103 -20.61 -3.38 9.88
C LEU A 103 -20.49 -4.32 11.08
N GLY A 104 -19.24 -4.60 11.47
CA GLY A 104 -18.91 -5.37 12.67
C GLY A 104 -18.87 -6.89 12.46
N ASN A 105 -18.44 -7.60 13.52
CA ASN A 105 -18.19 -9.04 13.47
C ASN A 105 -19.44 -9.92 13.56
N GLY A 106 -20.62 -9.31 13.82
CA GLY A 106 -21.90 -10.00 13.92
C GLY A 106 -22.68 -10.13 12.62
N THR A 107 -22.11 -9.63 11.50
CA THR A 107 -22.80 -9.67 10.21
C THR A 107 -22.80 -11.07 9.61
N VAL A 108 -23.96 -11.48 9.09
CA VAL A 108 -24.16 -12.81 8.52
C VAL A 108 -24.55 -12.71 7.05
N ARG A 109 -23.84 -13.42 6.20
CA ARG A 109 -24.25 -13.60 4.79
C ARG A 109 -25.48 -14.52 4.74
N GLU A 110 -26.56 -14.03 4.22
CA GLU A 110 -27.76 -14.84 4.03
C GLU A 110 -27.61 -15.76 2.81
N ARG A 111 -27.68 -17.08 3.03
CA ARG A 111 -27.56 -18.10 1.98
C ARG A 111 -28.55 -17.88 0.84
N ARG A 112 -29.77 -17.44 1.13
CA ARG A 112 -30.80 -17.17 0.10
C ARG A 112 -30.32 -16.25 -1.03
N TRP A 113 -29.42 -15.32 -0.75
CA TRP A 113 -28.85 -14.42 -1.77
C TRP A 113 -27.66 -15.07 -2.49
N LEU A 114 -26.85 -15.83 -1.77
CA LEU A 114 -25.69 -16.51 -2.35
C LEU A 114 -26.12 -17.62 -3.31
N ASP A 115 -27.11 -18.42 -2.93
CA ASP A 115 -27.61 -19.55 -3.73
C ASP A 115 -28.30 -19.11 -5.03
N ARG A 116 -28.70 -17.84 -5.13
CA ARG A 116 -29.36 -17.25 -6.30
C ARG A 116 -28.47 -16.34 -7.13
N ALA A 117 -27.24 -16.07 -6.69
CA ALA A 117 -26.35 -15.10 -7.33
C ALA A 117 -26.01 -15.43 -8.79
N ASP A 118 -26.02 -16.70 -9.17
CA ASP A 118 -25.73 -17.14 -10.54
C ASP A 118 -26.92 -16.94 -11.50
N THR A 119 -28.15 -16.82 -10.98
CA THR A 119 -29.38 -16.78 -11.78
C THR A 119 -30.18 -15.48 -11.62
N ASP A 120 -29.86 -14.68 -10.60
CA ASP A 120 -30.56 -13.45 -10.23
C ASP A 120 -29.54 -12.31 -10.06
N GLU A 121 -29.57 -11.34 -10.95
CA GLU A 121 -28.65 -10.19 -10.93
C GLU A 121 -28.77 -9.36 -9.64
N ALA A 122 -29.98 -9.21 -9.10
CA ALA A 122 -30.18 -8.49 -7.83
C ALA A 122 -29.50 -9.24 -6.66
N ALA A 123 -29.60 -10.57 -6.66
CA ALA A 123 -28.91 -11.40 -5.68
C ALA A 123 -27.39 -11.32 -5.82
N ALA A 124 -26.87 -11.34 -7.04
CA ALA A 124 -25.44 -11.17 -7.33
C ALA A 124 -24.90 -9.80 -6.87
N LYS A 125 -25.75 -8.77 -6.87
CA LYS A 125 -25.39 -7.40 -6.46
C LYS A 125 -25.72 -7.10 -4.99
N ARG A 126 -26.34 -8.01 -4.25
CA ARG A 126 -26.78 -7.80 -2.86
C ARG A 126 -25.66 -7.28 -1.95
N TYR A 127 -24.47 -7.84 -2.07
CA TYR A 127 -23.30 -7.50 -1.24
C TYR A 127 -22.24 -6.73 -2.03
N ARG A 128 -22.60 -6.06 -3.11
CA ARG A 128 -21.67 -5.38 -4.01
C ARG A 128 -21.93 -3.89 -4.07
N TYR A 129 -20.85 -3.13 -4.28
CA TYR A 129 -20.90 -1.70 -4.58
C TYR A 129 -19.75 -1.31 -5.51
N THR A 130 -19.81 -0.11 -6.04
CA THR A 130 -18.73 0.45 -6.86
C THR A 130 -17.90 1.41 -6.03
N LEU A 131 -16.59 1.26 -6.10
CA LEU A 131 -15.63 2.17 -5.50
C LEU A 131 -14.65 2.69 -6.54
N ARG A 132 -14.49 4.01 -6.65
CA ARG A 132 -13.46 4.66 -7.46
C ARG A 132 -12.67 5.62 -6.60
N GLN A 133 -11.34 5.45 -6.58
CA GLN A 133 -10.44 6.24 -5.71
C GLN A 133 -9.17 6.65 -6.45
N PRO A 134 -9.09 7.88 -6.99
CA PRO A 134 -7.79 8.52 -7.19
C PRO A 134 -7.16 8.82 -5.84
N PHE A 135 -5.87 8.52 -5.69
CA PHE A 135 -5.14 8.89 -4.48
C PHE A 135 -3.67 9.24 -4.76
N ALA A 136 -3.13 10.09 -3.89
CA ALA A 136 -1.74 10.44 -3.82
C ALA A 136 -1.22 10.16 -2.40
N HIS A 137 -0.04 9.57 -2.30
CA HIS A 137 0.63 9.32 -1.03
C HIS A 137 2.07 9.79 -1.13
N LEU A 138 2.48 10.63 -0.20
CA LEU A 138 3.83 11.15 -0.10
C LEU A 138 4.44 10.69 1.22
N THR A 139 5.68 10.23 1.21
CA THR A 139 6.40 9.84 2.43
C THR A 139 7.80 10.45 2.42
N LEU A 140 8.18 11.04 3.51
CA LEU A 140 9.54 11.45 3.80
C LEU A 140 10.08 10.61 4.96
N ARG A 141 11.20 9.94 4.76
CA ARG A 141 11.88 9.16 5.80
C ARG A 141 13.23 9.80 6.12
N LEU A 142 13.51 9.95 7.39
CA LEU A 142 14.77 10.44 7.92
C LEU A 142 15.52 9.31 8.63
N ARG A 143 16.74 9.02 8.19
CA ARG A 143 17.65 8.12 8.92
C ARG A 143 18.17 8.84 10.16
N LEU A 144 17.93 8.26 11.33
CA LEU A 144 18.41 8.75 12.61
C LEU A 144 19.80 8.16 12.93
N ALA A 145 19.89 7.28 13.89
CA ALA A 145 21.11 6.59 14.29
C ALA A 145 20.94 5.07 14.18
N GLY A 146 21.97 4.38 13.70
CA GLY A 146 21.94 2.92 13.52
C GLY A 146 20.78 2.48 12.62
N PRO A 147 19.91 1.54 13.07
CA PRO A 147 18.81 1.02 12.29
C PRO A 147 17.51 1.83 12.42
N TRP A 148 17.54 2.98 13.09
CA TRP A 148 16.36 3.78 13.37
C TRP A 148 16.08 4.82 12.29
N LEU A 149 14.81 4.94 11.94
CA LEU A 149 14.29 5.96 11.04
C LEU A 149 13.05 6.61 11.64
N ALA A 150 12.84 7.88 11.34
CA ALA A 150 11.55 8.54 11.50
C ALA A 150 10.90 8.73 10.14
N PHE A 151 9.58 8.84 10.09
CA PHE A 151 8.89 9.20 8.86
C PHE A 151 7.71 10.12 9.13
N ALA A 152 7.37 10.89 8.09
CA ALA A 152 6.11 11.61 7.96
C ALA A 152 5.49 11.25 6.62
N ALA A 153 4.17 11.15 6.57
CA ALA A 153 3.43 10.85 5.35
C ALA A 153 2.20 11.74 5.23
N LEU A 154 1.80 11.97 3.98
CA LEU A 154 0.60 12.69 3.61
C LEU A 154 -0.16 11.86 2.58
N ASP A 155 -1.44 11.59 2.84
CA ASP A 155 -2.35 10.88 1.95
C ASP A 155 -3.50 11.80 1.57
N GLY A 156 -3.70 11.99 0.27
CA GLY A 156 -4.88 12.64 -0.28
C GLY A 156 -5.63 11.67 -1.18
N LYS A 157 -6.94 11.51 -0.99
CA LYS A 157 -7.76 10.68 -1.87
C LYS A 157 -9.17 11.25 -2.02
N ILE A 158 -9.84 10.84 -3.09
CA ILE A 158 -11.25 11.12 -3.32
C ILE A 158 -11.96 9.77 -3.51
N SER A 159 -12.91 9.46 -2.62
CA SER A 159 -13.72 8.24 -2.72
C SER A 159 -15.03 8.56 -3.42
N ARG A 160 -15.33 7.82 -4.49
CA ARG A 160 -16.62 7.89 -5.18
C ARG A 160 -17.28 6.52 -5.08
N ILE A 161 -18.44 6.50 -4.45
CA ILE A 161 -19.19 5.28 -4.15
C ILE A 161 -20.49 5.30 -4.92
N ALA A 162 -20.85 4.17 -5.51
CA ALA A 162 -22.17 3.96 -6.09
C ALA A 162 -22.70 2.61 -5.62
N THR A 163 -23.98 2.59 -5.25
CA THR A 163 -24.69 1.38 -4.80
C THR A 163 -25.48 0.76 -5.93
N TYR A 164 -25.79 -0.49 -5.80
CA TYR A 164 -26.76 -1.18 -6.67
C TYR A 164 -28.15 -1.14 -5.97
N PRO A 165 -29.24 -1.04 -6.75
CA PRO A 165 -30.60 -1.12 -6.18
C PRO A 165 -30.79 -2.42 -5.40
N GLY A 166 -31.30 -2.32 -4.16
CA GLY A 166 -31.49 -3.47 -3.28
C GLY A 166 -30.21 -4.06 -2.67
N SER A 167 -29.05 -3.41 -2.84
CA SER A 167 -27.82 -3.84 -2.15
C SER A 167 -27.85 -3.52 -0.66
N LEU A 168 -27.16 -4.32 0.14
CA LEU A 168 -27.07 -4.12 1.59
C LEU A 168 -26.53 -2.72 1.94
N LEU A 169 -25.53 -2.25 1.19
CA LEU A 169 -24.97 -0.91 1.38
C LEU A 169 -26.03 0.20 1.15
N ALA A 170 -26.91 0.02 0.15
CA ALA A 170 -27.99 0.98 -0.11
C ALA A 170 -29.06 0.99 1.00
N GLU A 171 -29.29 -0.14 1.67
CA GLU A 171 -30.24 -0.25 2.78
C GLU A 171 -29.66 0.29 4.09
N GLU A 172 -28.46 -0.10 4.45
CA GLU A 172 -27.84 0.27 5.74
C GLU A 172 -27.32 1.70 5.80
N GLN A 173 -26.92 2.26 4.65
CA GLN A 173 -26.39 3.62 4.51
C GLN A 173 -25.35 4.00 5.59
N PRO A 174 -24.28 3.22 5.76
CA PRO A 174 -23.29 3.47 6.79
C PRO A 174 -22.57 4.80 6.60
N PHE A 175 -21.94 5.29 7.66
CA PHE A 175 -21.12 6.51 7.57
C PHE A 175 -20.07 6.39 6.45
N GLY A 176 -19.93 7.45 5.65
CA GLY A 176 -19.02 7.50 4.49
C GLY A 176 -19.63 7.04 3.17
N MET A 177 -20.91 6.63 3.11
CA MET A 177 -21.56 6.19 1.87
C MET A 177 -21.56 7.28 0.78
N ALA A 178 -21.60 8.56 1.15
CA ALA A 178 -21.50 9.66 0.19
C ALA A 178 -20.10 9.77 -0.47
N GLY A 179 -19.11 9.10 0.10
CA GLY A 179 -17.71 9.22 -0.35
C GLY A 179 -17.12 10.56 0.00
N GLY A 180 -16.37 11.16 -0.94
CA GLY A 180 -15.79 12.50 -0.82
C GLY A 180 -14.28 12.53 -0.65
N PRO A 181 -13.70 13.73 -0.48
CA PRO A 181 -12.27 13.92 -0.27
C PRO A 181 -11.83 13.53 1.14
N SER A 182 -10.60 13.06 1.28
CA SER A 182 -9.94 12.85 2.56
C SER A 182 -8.47 13.27 2.49
N LEU A 183 -7.98 13.83 3.59
CA LEU A 183 -6.59 14.20 3.77
C LEU A 183 -6.10 13.62 5.10
N THR A 184 -5.12 12.74 5.04
CA THR A 184 -4.57 12.06 6.20
C THR A 184 -3.10 12.37 6.35
N VAL A 185 -2.67 12.74 7.54
CA VAL A 185 -1.26 12.77 7.91
C VAL A 185 -0.92 11.54 8.74
N ALA A 186 0.29 11.04 8.58
CA ALA A 186 0.81 9.96 9.40
C ALA A 186 2.26 10.24 9.76
N GLY A 187 2.74 9.64 10.84
CA GLY A 187 4.13 9.73 11.23
C GLY A 187 4.47 8.69 12.29
N GLY A 188 5.75 8.38 12.38
CA GLY A 188 6.18 7.36 13.32
C GLY A 188 7.68 7.09 13.29
N LEU A 189 8.04 6.07 14.08
CA LEU A 189 9.40 5.55 14.19
C LEU A 189 9.45 4.16 13.58
N LEU A 190 10.54 3.89 12.88
CA LEU A 190 10.85 2.60 12.28
C LEU A 190 12.20 2.11 12.81
N ARG A 191 12.31 0.81 13.03
CA ARG A 191 13.57 0.11 13.20
C ARG A 191 13.70 -0.93 12.10
N ASP A 192 14.70 -0.76 11.22
CA ASP A 192 14.90 -1.65 10.08
C ASP A 192 16.32 -2.25 10.09
N THR A 193 16.36 -3.55 10.34
CA THR A 193 17.60 -4.34 10.32
C THR A 193 17.59 -5.42 9.25
N ARG A 194 16.61 -5.37 8.33
CA ARG A 194 16.47 -6.36 7.27
C ARG A 194 17.66 -6.33 6.31
N ARG A 195 18.09 -7.50 5.90
CA ARG A 195 19.18 -7.64 4.93
C ARG A 195 18.89 -8.79 3.94
N PRO A 196 18.94 -8.50 2.62
CA PRO A 196 18.85 -7.18 2.00
C PRO A 196 17.47 -6.51 2.22
N GLU A 197 17.32 -5.22 1.92
CA GLU A 197 16.07 -4.48 2.17
C GLU A 197 14.89 -5.02 1.34
N ILE A 198 15.11 -5.32 0.05
CA ILE A 198 14.03 -5.68 -0.89
C ILE A 198 13.62 -7.15 -0.76
N THR A 199 14.58 -8.06 -0.62
CA THR A 199 14.35 -9.50 -0.48
C THR A 199 14.97 -10.01 0.83
N PRO A 200 14.40 -9.67 1.99
CA PRO A 200 15.05 -9.93 3.27
C PRO A 200 15.21 -11.43 3.55
N ARG A 201 16.40 -11.80 3.93
CA ARG A 201 16.70 -13.15 4.41
C ARG A 201 16.85 -13.21 5.94
N THR A 202 17.24 -12.07 6.54
CA THR A 202 17.43 -11.95 7.99
C THR A 202 17.01 -10.55 8.44
N GLY A 203 16.74 -10.42 9.74
CA GLY A 203 16.49 -9.13 10.38
C GLY A 203 15.06 -8.87 10.76
N LEU A 204 14.82 -7.71 11.32
CA LEU A 204 13.54 -7.24 11.84
C LEU A 204 13.18 -5.89 11.21
N PHE A 205 11.93 -5.72 10.86
CA PHE A 205 11.29 -4.43 10.63
C PHE A 205 10.25 -4.22 11.73
N ALA A 206 10.35 -3.13 12.47
CA ALA A 206 9.40 -2.71 13.48
C ALA A 206 8.97 -1.28 13.21
N GLU A 207 7.66 -1.03 13.20
CA GLU A 207 7.05 0.28 13.01
C GLU A 207 6.07 0.54 14.14
N LEU A 208 6.20 1.72 14.75
CA LEU A 208 5.19 2.32 15.62
C LEU A 208 4.85 3.68 15.04
N SER A 209 3.62 3.83 14.62
CA SER A 209 3.15 5.03 13.94
C SER A 209 1.73 5.40 14.36
N GLY A 210 1.30 6.59 13.94
CA GLY A 210 -0.07 7.03 14.07
C GLY A 210 -0.50 7.78 12.82
N ARG A 211 -1.81 7.79 12.58
CA ARG A 211 -2.41 8.55 11.48
C ARG A 211 -3.62 9.35 11.97
N TRP A 212 -3.85 10.47 11.30
CA TRP A 212 -5.00 11.32 11.55
C TRP A 212 -5.57 11.84 10.24
N CYS A 213 -6.85 11.57 10.00
CA CYS A 213 -7.63 12.09 8.89
C CYS A 213 -8.32 13.38 9.32
N PHE A 214 -8.14 14.45 8.53
CA PHE A 214 -8.79 15.73 8.78
C PHE A 214 -10.20 15.74 8.20
N PRO A 215 -11.17 16.34 8.89
CA PRO A 215 -12.51 16.55 8.37
C PRO A 215 -12.44 17.55 7.22
N LEU A 216 -12.90 17.15 6.03
CA LEU A 216 -13.00 18.01 4.85
C LEU A 216 -14.47 18.19 4.48
N PRO A 217 -14.87 19.38 3.95
CA PRO A 217 -16.23 19.60 3.47
C PRO A 217 -16.63 18.55 2.42
N GLY A 218 -17.75 17.86 2.65
CA GLY A 218 -18.25 16.79 1.78
C GLY A 218 -17.36 15.54 1.73
N GLY A 219 -16.48 15.37 2.70
CA GLY A 219 -15.52 14.28 2.75
C GLY A 219 -15.68 13.35 3.94
N ALA A 220 -14.63 12.61 4.24
CA ALA A 220 -14.53 11.77 5.41
C ALA A 220 -14.58 12.61 6.70
N GLY A 221 -15.10 12.03 7.78
CA GLY A 221 -15.04 12.60 9.11
C GLY A 221 -13.63 12.63 9.69
N ALA A 222 -13.51 13.14 10.90
CA ALA A 222 -12.26 13.12 11.65
C ALA A 222 -12.04 11.74 12.28
N PHE A 223 -10.97 11.07 11.96
CA PHE A 223 -10.61 9.80 12.58
C PHE A 223 -9.10 9.57 12.55
N GLY A 224 -8.63 8.69 13.42
CA GLY A 224 -7.23 8.32 13.44
C GLY A 224 -6.90 7.35 14.54
N GLY A 225 -5.63 7.02 14.66
CA GLY A 225 -5.15 6.13 15.71
C GLY A 225 -3.77 5.54 15.46
N PRO A 226 -3.28 4.73 16.42
CA PRO A 226 -1.98 4.09 16.34
C PRO A 226 -1.96 2.85 15.46
N LEU A 227 -0.76 2.54 14.93
CA LEU A 227 -0.44 1.35 14.19
C LEU A 227 0.88 0.76 14.69
N LEU A 228 0.90 -0.54 14.92
CA LEU A 228 2.09 -1.36 15.16
C LEU A 228 2.24 -2.38 14.04
N SER A 229 3.41 -2.42 13.41
CA SER A 229 3.75 -3.43 12.42
C SER A 229 5.11 -4.05 12.73
N LEU A 230 5.15 -5.37 12.92
CA LEU A 230 6.38 -6.14 13.13
C LEU A 230 6.54 -7.16 12.02
N ARG A 231 7.74 -7.28 11.45
CA ARG A 231 8.09 -8.29 10.44
C ARG A 231 9.45 -8.85 10.74
N GLY A 232 9.54 -10.16 10.97
CA GLY A 232 10.78 -10.84 11.26
C GLY A 232 11.15 -11.81 10.14
N TYR A 233 12.45 -11.94 9.87
CA TYR A 233 13.00 -12.83 8.86
C TYR A 233 14.20 -13.58 9.43
N ARG A 234 14.24 -14.89 9.18
CA ARG A 234 15.35 -15.76 9.60
C ARG A 234 15.65 -16.79 8.53
N ALA A 235 16.84 -16.73 7.98
CA ALA A 235 17.32 -17.78 7.09
C ALA A 235 17.53 -19.09 7.86
N VAL A 236 16.96 -20.18 7.36
CA VAL A 236 17.14 -21.54 7.87
C VAL A 236 17.83 -22.33 6.75
N GLY A 237 19.14 -22.17 6.65
CA GLY A 237 19.92 -22.71 5.55
C GLY A 237 19.93 -21.83 4.30
N PRO A 238 20.51 -22.30 3.18
CA PRO A 238 20.77 -21.49 1.99
C PRO A 238 19.52 -21.17 1.18
N ARG A 239 18.48 -22.02 1.24
CA ARG A 239 17.29 -21.92 0.38
C ARG A 239 16.00 -21.55 1.09
N VAL A 240 15.93 -21.64 2.41
CA VAL A 240 14.71 -21.44 3.19
C VAL A 240 14.83 -20.20 4.05
N VAL A 241 13.78 -19.38 4.06
CA VAL A 241 13.62 -18.23 4.95
C VAL A 241 12.29 -18.36 5.69
N LEU A 242 12.34 -18.34 7.01
CA LEU A 242 11.15 -18.18 7.83
C LEU A 242 10.84 -16.70 7.93
N ALA A 243 9.57 -16.34 7.66
CA ALA A 243 9.07 -14.97 7.76
C ALA A 243 7.81 -14.93 8.62
N GLY A 244 7.71 -13.96 9.51
CA GLY A 244 6.55 -13.71 10.34
C GLY A 244 6.13 -12.24 10.29
N ARG A 245 4.83 -11.97 10.40
CA ARG A 245 4.27 -10.61 10.45
C ARG A 245 3.20 -10.53 11.54
N LEU A 246 3.27 -9.45 12.33
CA LEU A 246 2.21 -8.99 13.22
C LEU A 246 1.83 -7.58 12.79
N LEU A 247 0.53 -7.32 12.67
CA LEU A 247 -0.03 -6.01 12.41
C LEU A 247 -1.16 -5.76 13.41
N ALA A 248 -1.13 -4.60 14.08
CA ALA A 248 -2.19 -4.14 14.95
C ALA A 248 -2.47 -2.66 14.64
N GLU A 249 -3.73 -2.33 14.43
CA GLU A 249 -4.20 -0.96 14.23
C GLU A 249 -5.46 -0.74 15.07
N ALA A 250 -5.56 0.43 15.69
CA ALA A 250 -6.76 0.87 16.38
C ALA A 250 -7.14 2.25 15.84
N LEU A 251 -8.40 2.40 15.45
CA LEU A 251 -8.93 3.66 14.93
C LEU A 251 -10.08 4.13 15.81
N ALA A 252 -10.18 5.44 15.99
CA ALA A 252 -11.26 6.10 16.68
C ALA A 252 -11.72 7.35 15.91
N GLY A 253 -12.98 7.75 16.09
CA GLY A 253 -13.60 8.89 15.42
C GLY A 253 -14.68 8.48 14.42
N GLU A 254 -14.98 9.37 13.47
CA GLU A 254 -15.97 9.15 12.42
C GLU A 254 -15.33 8.43 11.23
N ILE A 255 -15.24 7.11 11.33
CA ILE A 255 -14.53 6.26 10.37
C ILE A 255 -15.47 5.86 9.23
N PRO A 256 -15.24 6.26 7.98
CA PRO A 256 -16.01 5.76 6.85
C PRO A 256 -15.89 4.24 6.72
N PHE A 257 -16.94 3.55 6.28
CA PHE A 257 -16.97 2.09 6.21
C PHE A 257 -15.84 1.51 5.34
N TYR A 258 -15.44 2.21 4.29
CA TYR A 258 -14.34 1.80 3.38
C TYR A 258 -12.92 2.08 3.95
N GLU A 259 -12.81 2.69 5.12
CA GLU A 259 -11.56 2.86 5.88
C GLU A 259 -11.42 1.85 7.02
N LEU A 260 -12.48 1.11 7.32
CA LEU A 260 -12.43 0.05 8.31
C LEU A 260 -11.51 -1.07 7.80
N VAL A 261 -10.75 -1.64 8.71
CA VAL A 261 -9.81 -2.72 8.40
C VAL A 261 -10.61 -3.97 8.07
N HIS A 262 -10.41 -4.48 6.87
CA HIS A 262 -10.92 -5.79 6.46
C HIS A 262 -9.78 -6.82 6.64
N TRP A 263 -10.03 -7.85 7.43
CA TRP A 263 -9.10 -8.96 7.70
C TRP A 263 -9.42 -10.16 6.82
#